data_548a53ad218cfaec18f93d38866fcdc6
#
_entry.id   548a53ad218cfaec18f93d38866fcdc6
#
_cell.length_a   1.000
_cell.length_b   1.000
_cell.length_c   1.000
_cell.angle_alpha   90.00
_cell.angle_beta   90.00
_cell.angle_gamma   90.00
#
_symmetry.space_group_name_H-M   'P 1'
#
loop_
_entity.id
_entity.type
_entity.pdbx_description
1 polymer ?
#
loop_
_entity_poly.entity_id
_entity_poly.type
_entity_poly.pdbx_seq_one_letter_code
_entity_poly.pdbx_strand_id
1 'polypeptide(L)'
;MYMKHFLILLLSFVLMSNVAFAQDSKEESKSKTVEFMAGCGSLMKKEFYDLPKVKGVVNQVLIITNVLTGKKVGCLSVETSYYNGRSSDSYIGTLDYEELDACVKSLTYIKDELLLSTPDVYTEVEYKTLDNLKLGAFYSKSRWTAFIYTKGYTSRSAEFLDSSNIATFIEVMNQAKSMIADKTK
;
A
#
# COMPACT_ATOMS: atom_id res chain seq x y z
N MET A 1 39.30 54.67 9.39
CA MET A 1 39.35 53.35 10.07
C MET A 1 38.04 52.57 9.97
N TYR A 2 36.91 53.18 9.71
CA TYR A 2 35.57 52.55 9.61
C TYR A 2 35.30 51.84 8.26
N MET A 3 35.95 52.19 7.19
CA MET A 3 35.68 51.64 5.86
C MET A 3 36.17 50.20 5.66
N LYS A 4 37.24 49.78 6.41
CA LYS A 4 37.75 48.39 6.37
C LYS A 4 36.82 47.40 7.10
N HIS A 5 36.14 47.82 8.15
CA HIS A 5 35.22 46.97 8.93
C HIS A 5 33.90 46.76 8.17
N PHE A 6 33.46 47.75 7.37
CA PHE A 6 32.27 47.64 6.55
C PHE A 6 32.45 46.65 5.41
N LEU A 7 33.65 46.58 4.82
CA LEU A 7 33.99 45.63 3.76
C LEU A 7 34.03 44.19 4.25
N ILE A 8 34.50 43.95 5.49
CA ILE A 8 34.55 42.62 6.10
C ILE A 8 33.16 42.13 6.46
N LEU A 9 32.25 43.03 6.90
CA LEU A 9 30.87 42.70 7.21
C LEU A 9 30.04 42.37 5.95
N LEU A 10 30.35 43.01 4.82
CA LEU A 10 29.70 42.70 3.54
C LEU A 10 30.17 41.35 2.98
N LEU A 11 31.45 40.98 3.19
CA LEU A 11 32.01 39.72 2.72
C LEU A 11 31.51 38.52 3.52
N SER A 12 31.21 38.71 4.81
CA SER A 12 30.62 37.65 5.65
C SER A 12 29.17 37.33 5.32
N PHE A 13 28.43 38.30 4.77
CA PHE A 13 27.01 38.11 4.38
C PHE A 13 26.89 37.33 3.06
N VAL A 14 27.87 37.40 2.17
CA VAL A 14 27.86 36.66 0.89
C VAL A 14 28.21 35.18 1.05
N LEU A 15 28.87 34.79 2.15
CA LEU A 15 29.27 33.40 2.41
C LEU A 15 28.16 32.55 3.07
N MET A 16 27.06 33.17 3.50
CA MET A 16 25.92 32.43 4.15
C MET A 16 24.78 32.05 3.19
N SER A 17 24.88 32.38 1.90
CA SER A 17 23.78 32.17 0.93
C SER A 17 23.85 30.86 0.13
N ASN A 18 24.68 29.91 0.48
CA ASN A 18 24.74 28.60 -0.18
C ASN A 18 24.51 27.43 0.76
N VAL A 19 23.60 27.56 1.74
CA VAL A 19 22.93 26.38 2.28
C VAL A 19 21.80 26.06 1.31
N ALA A 20 22.14 25.41 0.20
CA ALA A 20 21.19 24.65 -0.56
C ALA A 20 20.65 23.59 0.41
N PHE A 21 19.44 23.82 0.93
CA PHE A 21 18.64 22.73 1.40
C PHE A 21 18.49 21.80 0.19
N ALA A 22 19.32 20.77 0.13
CA ALA A 22 19.00 19.59 -0.63
C ALA A 22 17.70 19.07 0.01
N GLN A 23 16.58 19.51 -0.49
CA GLN A 23 15.30 18.90 -0.27
C GLN A 23 15.44 17.54 -0.94
N ASP A 24 15.80 16.55 -0.14
CA ASP A 24 15.78 15.16 -0.52
C ASP A 24 14.29 14.86 -0.84
N SER A 25 13.93 15.16 -2.07
CA SER A 25 12.65 14.73 -2.63
C SER A 25 12.80 13.21 -2.71
N LYS A 26 12.44 12.52 -1.62
CA LYS A 26 12.11 11.10 -1.70
C LYS A 26 11.11 11.01 -2.85
N GLU A 27 11.57 10.51 -4.01
CA GLU A 27 10.66 10.07 -5.05
C GLU A 27 9.70 9.12 -4.36
N GLU A 28 8.44 9.54 -4.24
CA GLU A 28 7.41 8.71 -3.66
C GLU A 28 7.30 7.49 -4.57
N SER A 29 7.79 6.35 -4.10
CA SER A 29 7.79 5.10 -4.87
C SER A 29 6.36 4.80 -5.28
N LYS A 30 6.09 4.78 -6.58
CA LYS A 30 4.77 4.52 -7.11
C LYS A 30 4.58 3.02 -7.37
N SER A 31 3.35 2.55 -7.26
CA SER A 31 3.02 1.18 -7.64
C SER A 31 3.40 0.90 -9.10
N LYS A 32 4.18 -0.15 -9.34
CA LYS A 32 4.59 -0.58 -10.68
C LYS A 32 3.39 -0.95 -11.54
N THR A 33 2.38 -1.55 -10.94
CA THR A 33 1.13 -1.89 -11.63
C THR A 33 0.39 -0.64 -12.08
N VAL A 34 0.29 0.37 -11.21
CA VAL A 34 -0.36 1.65 -11.53
C VAL A 34 0.42 2.37 -12.63
N GLU A 35 1.75 2.46 -12.54
CA GLU A 35 2.61 3.08 -13.58
C GLU A 35 2.48 2.34 -14.91
N PHE A 36 2.49 1.01 -14.90
CA PHE A 36 2.35 0.22 -16.11
C PHE A 36 1.01 0.45 -16.80
N MET A 37 -0.07 0.59 -16.03
CA MET A 37 -1.41 0.91 -16.56
C MET A 37 -1.55 2.35 -17.07
N ALA A 38 -0.77 3.28 -16.55
CA ALA A 38 -0.83 4.69 -16.93
C ALA A 38 -0.21 4.98 -18.32
N GLY A 39 0.44 3.99 -18.96
CA GLY A 39 1.05 4.12 -20.29
C GLY A 39 0.05 4.45 -21.37
N CYS A 40 0.02 5.72 -21.82
CA CYS A 40 -0.84 6.18 -22.91
C CYS A 40 -0.43 5.56 -24.27
N GLY A 41 -1.41 5.29 -25.14
CA GLY A 41 -1.16 4.79 -26.50
C GLY A 41 -0.79 3.30 -26.59
N SER A 42 -0.95 2.55 -25.49
CA SER A 42 -0.66 1.12 -25.43
C SER A 42 -1.93 0.28 -25.34
N LEU A 43 -1.98 -0.82 -26.12
CA LEU A 43 -3.06 -1.80 -25.97
C LEU A 43 -2.71 -2.75 -24.83
N MET A 44 -3.51 -2.69 -23.75
CA MET A 44 -3.35 -3.52 -22.57
C MET A 44 -4.41 -4.62 -22.49
N LYS A 45 -3.97 -5.86 -22.33
CA LYS A 45 -4.82 -7.00 -21.98
C LYS A 45 -4.78 -7.17 -20.45
N LYS A 46 -5.95 -7.31 -19.82
CA LYS A 46 -6.11 -7.58 -18.39
C LYS A 46 -6.75 -8.93 -18.19
N GLU A 47 -6.14 -9.76 -17.36
CA GLU A 47 -6.63 -11.10 -17.01
C GLU A 47 -6.81 -11.18 -15.50
N PHE A 48 -8.01 -11.55 -15.06
CA PHE A 48 -8.39 -11.64 -13.66
C PHE A 48 -8.55 -13.11 -13.27
N TYR A 49 -7.88 -13.52 -12.20
CA TYR A 49 -7.95 -14.88 -11.67
C TYR A 49 -8.47 -14.82 -10.24
N ASP A 50 -9.62 -15.41 -10.02
CA ASP A 50 -10.26 -15.39 -8.71
C ASP A 50 -9.46 -16.17 -7.67
N LEU A 51 -9.40 -15.60 -6.46
CA LEU A 51 -8.86 -16.20 -5.26
C LEU A 51 -9.95 -16.33 -4.20
N PRO A 52 -9.75 -17.11 -3.14
CA PRO A 52 -10.71 -17.23 -2.06
C PRO A 52 -11.10 -15.86 -1.49
N LYS A 53 -12.39 -15.65 -1.29
CA LYS A 53 -12.89 -14.47 -0.57
C LYS A 53 -12.57 -14.59 0.92
N VAL A 54 -12.24 -13.46 1.53
CA VAL A 54 -12.02 -13.36 2.97
C VAL A 54 -13.06 -12.41 3.53
N LYS A 55 -14.06 -12.93 4.23
CA LYS A 55 -15.19 -12.16 4.71
C LYS A 55 -15.88 -11.41 3.56
N GLY A 56 -15.97 -10.08 3.62
CA GLY A 56 -16.53 -9.23 2.54
C GLY A 56 -15.53 -8.86 1.43
N VAL A 57 -14.27 -9.31 1.55
CA VAL A 57 -13.18 -8.92 0.65
C VAL A 57 -13.08 -9.87 -0.53
N VAL A 58 -13.17 -9.35 -1.75
CA VAL A 58 -12.92 -10.09 -2.99
C VAL A 58 -11.45 -9.93 -3.36
N ASN A 59 -10.81 -11.05 -3.68
CA ASN A 59 -9.39 -11.11 -3.99
C ASN A 59 -9.19 -11.71 -5.38
N GLN A 60 -8.38 -11.07 -6.21
CA GLN A 60 -8.07 -11.54 -7.57
C GLN A 60 -6.60 -11.28 -7.89
N VAL A 61 -5.95 -12.22 -8.57
CA VAL A 61 -4.70 -11.91 -9.26
C VAL A 61 -5.05 -11.19 -10.56
N LEU A 62 -4.48 -10.01 -10.75
CA LEU A 62 -4.56 -9.24 -11.98
C LEU A 62 -3.23 -9.34 -12.72
N ILE A 63 -3.26 -9.89 -13.93
CA ILE A 63 -2.13 -9.89 -14.87
C ILE A 63 -2.43 -8.90 -15.98
N ILE A 64 -1.49 -7.99 -16.22
CA ILE A 64 -1.60 -6.96 -17.26
C ILE A 64 -0.49 -7.17 -18.26
N THR A 65 -0.86 -7.32 -19.53
CA THR A 65 0.07 -7.52 -20.63
C THR A 65 -0.02 -6.35 -21.62
N ASN A 66 1.10 -5.72 -21.91
CA ASN A 66 1.18 -4.83 -23.06
C ASN A 66 1.23 -5.71 -24.33
N VAL A 67 0.16 -5.66 -25.12
CA VAL A 67 -0.02 -6.58 -26.27
C VAL A 67 1.05 -6.40 -27.35
N LEU A 68 1.58 -5.18 -27.52
CA LEU A 68 2.57 -4.87 -28.54
C LEU A 68 3.98 -5.33 -28.17
N THR A 69 4.33 -5.23 -26.88
CA THR A 69 5.69 -5.57 -26.40
C THR A 69 5.78 -6.93 -25.75
N GLY A 70 4.65 -7.54 -25.40
CA GLY A 70 4.58 -8.77 -24.60
C GLY A 70 4.96 -8.60 -23.14
N LYS A 71 5.35 -7.41 -22.70
CA LYS A 71 5.71 -7.17 -21.29
C LYS A 71 4.50 -7.37 -20.38
N LYS A 72 4.71 -8.07 -19.25
CA LYS A 72 3.68 -8.37 -18.27
C LYS A 72 4.04 -7.82 -16.90
N VAL A 73 3.02 -7.45 -16.14
CA VAL A 73 3.08 -7.19 -14.70
C VAL A 73 1.91 -7.88 -14.01
N GLY A 74 2.05 -8.19 -12.74
CA GLY A 74 1.00 -8.81 -11.96
C GLY A 74 0.92 -8.24 -10.56
N CYS A 75 -0.31 -8.14 -10.03
CA CYS A 75 -0.58 -7.71 -8.66
C CYS A 75 -1.72 -8.52 -8.05
N LEU A 76 -1.85 -8.46 -6.73
CA LEU A 76 -3.06 -8.84 -6.02
C LEU A 76 -4.01 -7.64 -5.99
N SER A 77 -5.17 -7.79 -6.59
CA SER A 77 -6.30 -6.85 -6.50
C SER A 77 -7.20 -7.24 -5.34
N VAL A 78 -7.49 -6.29 -4.47
CA VAL A 78 -8.31 -6.47 -3.27
C VAL A 78 -9.48 -5.50 -3.37
N GLU A 79 -10.70 -6.01 -3.34
CA GLU A 79 -11.92 -5.22 -3.47
C GLU A 79 -12.79 -5.37 -2.22
N THR A 80 -13.27 -4.24 -1.72
CA THR A 80 -14.33 -4.15 -0.73
C THR A 80 -15.53 -3.44 -1.31
N SER A 81 -16.74 -3.76 -0.82
CA SER A 81 -17.99 -3.16 -1.29
C SER A 81 -18.72 -2.50 -0.13
N TYR A 82 -19.34 -1.36 -0.40
CA TYR A 82 -20.16 -0.63 0.55
C TYR A 82 -21.56 -0.43 -0.03
N TYR A 83 -22.59 -0.94 0.68
CA TYR A 83 -23.96 -0.72 0.31
C TYR A 83 -24.54 0.51 1.03
N ASN A 84 -24.97 1.50 0.28
CA ASN A 84 -25.50 2.77 0.82
C ASN A 84 -27.03 2.82 1.00
N GLY A 85 -27.69 1.65 0.92
CA GLY A 85 -29.14 1.53 0.98
C GLY A 85 -29.84 1.60 -0.39
N ARG A 86 -29.14 2.02 -1.46
CA ARG A 86 -29.68 2.14 -2.81
C ARG A 86 -28.79 1.48 -3.87
N SER A 87 -27.48 1.62 -3.76
CA SER A 87 -26.48 1.06 -4.66
C SER A 87 -25.28 0.52 -3.89
N SER A 88 -24.50 -0.34 -4.51
CA SER A 88 -23.19 -0.77 -3.99
C SER A 88 -22.08 -0.02 -4.69
N ASP A 89 -21.18 0.56 -3.90
CA ASP A 89 -19.91 1.14 -4.37
C ASP A 89 -18.80 0.13 -4.12
N SER A 90 -17.93 -0.08 -5.10
CA SER A 90 -16.73 -0.92 -4.97
C SER A 90 -15.49 -0.07 -4.84
N TYR A 91 -14.59 -0.47 -3.94
CA TYR A 91 -13.30 0.16 -3.70
C TYR A 91 -12.21 -0.87 -3.90
N ILE A 92 -11.27 -0.57 -4.78
CA ILE A 92 -10.19 -1.49 -5.16
C ILE A 92 -8.85 -0.87 -4.75
N GLY A 93 -8.02 -1.68 -4.12
CA GLY A 93 -6.61 -1.40 -3.86
C GLY A 93 -5.75 -2.54 -4.38
N THR A 94 -4.49 -2.29 -4.64
CA THR A 94 -3.57 -3.29 -5.16
C THR A 94 -2.33 -3.46 -4.29
N LEU A 95 -1.78 -4.68 -4.29
CA LEU A 95 -0.44 -4.99 -3.82
C LEU A 95 0.38 -5.46 -5.01
N ASP A 96 1.46 -4.78 -5.30
CA ASP A 96 2.42 -5.22 -6.30
C ASP A 96 3.10 -6.53 -5.85
N TYR A 97 3.58 -7.31 -6.81
CA TYR A 97 4.26 -8.58 -6.53
C TYR A 97 5.36 -8.44 -5.47
N GLU A 98 6.15 -7.37 -5.54
CA GLU A 98 7.26 -7.10 -4.65
C GLU A 98 6.84 -6.72 -3.21
N GLU A 99 5.60 -6.27 -3.03
CA GLU A 99 5.07 -5.91 -1.72
C GLU A 99 4.53 -7.11 -0.93
N LEU A 100 4.19 -8.21 -1.62
CA LEU A 100 3.49 -9.36 -1.02
C LEU A 100 4.26 -9.96 0.15
N ASP A 101 5.58 -10.15 0.05
CA ASP A 101 6.38 -10.73 1.14
C ASP A 101 6.42 -9.85 2.39
N ALA A 102 6.57 -8.55 2.21
CA ALA A 102 6.60 -7.61 3.32
C ALA A 102 5.22 -7.52 4.00
N CYS A 103 4.15 -7.55 3.19
CA CYS A 103 2.79 -7.56 3.70
C CYS A 103 2.47 -8.84 4.48
N VAL A 104 2.81 -10.02 3.95
CA VAL A 104 2.66 -11.32 4.63
C VAL A 104 3.38 -11.32 5.98
N LYS A 105 4.65 -10.87 6.02
CA LYS A 105 5.43 -10.77 7.28
C LYS A 105 4.74 -9.84 8.28
N SER A 106 4.23 -8.70 7.83
CA SER A 106 3.54 -7.73 8.69
C SER A 106 2.26 -8.30 9.28
N LEU A 107 1.43 -8.95 8.46
CA LEU A 107 0.18 -9.56 8.94
C LEU A 107 0.45 -10.77 9.84
N THR A 108 1.50 -11.55 9.59
CA THR A 108 1.92 -12.65 10.47
C THR A 108 2.30 -12.09 11.85
N TYR A 109 3.10 -11.03 11.90
CA TYR A 109 3.46 -10.37 13.16
C TYR A 109 2.23 -9.81 13.89
N ILE A 110 1.32 -9.16 13.17
CA ILE A 110 0.05 -8.68 13.75
C ILE A 110 -0.71 -9.85 14.37
N LYS A 111 -0.90 -10.96 13.64
CA LYS A 111 -1.66 -12.12 14.08
C LYS A 111 -1.03 -12.83 15.28
N ASP A 112 0.29 -13.07 15.23
CA ASP A 112 0.98 -13.96 16.16
C ASP A 112 1.48 -13.25 17.42
N GLU A 113 1.72 -11.93 17.35
CA GLU A 113 2.30 -11.15 18.44
C GLU A 113 1.34 -10.05 18.93
N LEU A 114 0.92 -9.16 18.03
CA LEU A 114 0.20 -7.96 18.46
C LEU A 114 -1.20 -8.25 18.97
N LEU A 115 -1.96 -9.10 18.29
CA LEU A 115 -3.33 -9.43 18.73
C LEU A 115 -3.38 -10.16 20.08
N LEU A 116 -2.24 -10.69 20.55
CA LEU A 116 -2.10 -11.34 21.87
C LEU A 116 -1.66 -10.35 22.96
N SER A 117 -1.23 -9.15 22.60
CA SER A 117 -0.76 -8.13 23.53
C SER A 117 -1.89 -7.29 24.09
N THR A 118 -1.64 -6.63 25.22
CA THR A 118 -2.57 -5.70 25.89
C THR A 118 -1.89 -4.35 26.09
N PRO A 119 -1.91 -3.44 25.11
CA PRO A 119 -1.38 -2.09 25.27
C PRO A 119 -2.12 -1.28 26.35
N ASP A 120 -1.39 -0.42 27.05
CA ASP A 120 -1.97 0.49 28.06
C ASP A 120 -2.72 1.67 27.44
N VAL A 121 -2.45 1.97 26.18
CA VAL A 121 -3.00 3.12 25.45
C VAL A 121 -3.59 2.68 24.11
N TYR A 122 -4.38 3.56 23.47
CA TYR A 122 -4.75 3.36 22.08
C TYR A 122 -3.51 3.14 21.22
N THR A 123 -3.48 2.04 20.51
CA THR A 123 -2.34 1.64 19.66
C THR A 123 -2.88 1.25 18.30
N GLU A 124 -2.26 1.74 17.25
CA GLU A 124 -2.57 1.37 15.87
C GLU A 124 -1.28 0.97 15.13
N VAL A 125 -1.38 -0.08 14.33
CA VAL A 125 -0.31 -0.57 13.46
C VAL A 125 -0.88 -0.79 12.08
N GLU A 126 -0.15 -0.34 11.06
CA GLU A 126 -0.58 -0.51 9.67
C GLU A 126 0.59 -0.86 8.74
N TYR A 127 0.29 -1.66 7.75
CA TYR A 127 1.07 -1.80 6.53
C TYR A 127 0.33 -1.05 5.42
N LYS A 128 1.03 -0.14 4.75
CA LYS A 128 0.50 0.66 3.64
C LYS A 128 1.20 0.27 2.36
N THR A 129 0.44 -0.08 1.32
CA THR A 129 0.98 -0.35 -0.01
C THR A 129 1.24 0.93 -0.81
N LEU A 130 1.99 0.80 -1.89
CA LEU A 130 2.26 1.89 -2.83
C LEU A 130 0.98 2.43 -3.50
N ASP A 131 -0.07 1.61 -3.61
CA ASP A 131 -1.40 2.01 -4.11
C ASP A 131 -2.36 2.48 -2.99
N ASN A 132 -1.84 2.78 -1.79
CA ASN A 132 -2.62 3.22 -0.63
C ASN A 132 -3.63 2.22 -0.04
N LEU A 133 -3.57 0.94 -0.42
CA LEU A 133 -4.26 -0.09 0.35
C LEU A 133 -3.59 -0.21 1.71
N LYS A 134 -4.37 -0.32 2.79
CA LYS A 134 -3.89 -0.42 4.15
C LYS A 134 -4.42 -1.67 4.82
N LEU A 135 -3.53 -2.35 5.53
CA LEU A 135 -3.85 -3.53 6.34
C LEU A 135 -3.24 -3.31 7.72
N GLY A 136 -4.02 -3.55 8.76
CA GLY A 136 -3.50 -3.30 10.09
C GLY A 136 -4.43 -3.74 11.21
N ALA A 137 -4.15 -3.29 12.40
CA ALA A 137 -4.98 -3.48 13.57
C ALA A 137 -4.88 -2.29 14.51
N PHE A 138 -5.95 -2.02 15.26
CA PHE A 138 -5.93 -1.04 16.34
C PHE A 138 -6.45 -1.65 17.63
N TYR A 139 -5.88 -1.21 18.75
CA TYR A 139 -6.32 -1.55 20.11
C TYR A 139 -7.14 -0.43 20.69
N SER A 140 -8.39 -0.71 21.01
CA SER A 140 -9.32 0.23 21.61
C SER A 140 -10.32 -0.52 22.46
N LYS A 141 -10.77 0.09 23.58
CA LYS A 141 -11.74 -0.51 24.49
C LYS A 141 -11.36 -1.95 24.90
N SER A 142 -10.10 -2.14 25.27
CA SER A 142 -9.51 -3.40 25.74
C SER A 142 -9.58 -4.56 24.73
N ARG A 143 -9.59 -4.25 23.42
CA ARG A 143 -9.54 -5.27 22.37
C ARG A 143 -8.83 -4.79 21.13
N TRP A 144 -8.20 -5.72 20.42
CA TRP A 144 -7.70 -5.51 19.07
C TRP A 144 -8.80 -5.70 18.03
N THR A 145 -8.76 -4.90 16.98
CA THR A 145 -9.60 -5.02 15.79
C THR A 145 -8.71 -4.88 14.57
N ALA A 146 -8.65 -5.90 13.74
CA ALA A 146 -7.92 -5.84 12.49
C ALA A 146 -8.78 -5.25 11.38
N PHE A 147 -8.13 -4.63 10.39
CA PHE A 147 -8.83 -3.95 9.29
C PHE A 147 -8.10 -4.06 7.95
N ILE A 148 -8.87 -3.92 6.89
CA ILE A 148 -8.41 -3.60 5.54
C ILE A 148 -9.13 -2.34 5.09
N TYR A 149 -8.38 -1.34 4.57
CA TYR A 149 -8.89 -0.20 3.83
C TYR A 149 -8.37 -0.29 2.40
N THR A 150 -9.24 -0.57 1.43
CA THR A 150 -8.82 -0.71 0.03
C THR A 150 -8.54 0.62 -0.66
N LYS A 151 -8.98 1.74 -0.06
CA LYS A 151 -8.71 3.08 -0.58
C LYS A 151 -8.47 4.08 0.55
N GLY A 152 -7.24 4.10 1.05
CA GLY A 152 -6.86 5.01 2.13
C GLY A 152 -7.75 4.87 3.36
N TYR A 153 -7.98 5.95 4.12
CA TYR A 153 -8.88 5.94 5.30
C TYR A 153 -10.35 6.26 4.97
N THR A 154 -10.83 5.85 3.82
CA THR A 154 -12.26 5.98 3.52
C THR A 154 -13.03 4.89 4.24
N SER A 155 -13.84 5.25 5.23
CA SER A 155 -14.62 4.30 6.04
C SER A 155 -15.50 3.36 5.22
N ARG A 156 -15.93 3.79 4.02
CA ARG A 156 -16.69 2.98 3.07
C ARG A 156 -15.86 1.86 2.42
N SER A 157 -14.54 1.98 2.41
CA SER A 157 -13.62 0.97 1.88
C SER A 157 -13.08 0.03 2.96
N ALA A 158 -13.60 0.14 4.19
CA ALA A 158 -13.15 -0.63 5.34
C ALA A 158 -13.83 -1.99 5.42
N GLU A 159 -13.06 -3.03 5.69
CA GLU A 159 -13.54 -4.32 6.19
C GLU A 159 -12.76 -4.66 7.47
N PHE A 160 -13.50 -5.03 8.53
CA PHE A 160 -12.90 -5.41 9.81
C PHE A 160 -12.76 -6.92 9.89
N LEU A 161 -11.60 -7.40 10.28
CA LEU A 161 -11.21 -8.80 10.28
C LEU A 161 -11.01 -9.33 11.70
N ASP A 162 -11.17 -10.62 11.88
CA ASP A 162 -10.69 -11.36 13.04
C ASP A 162 -9.39 -12.12 12.74
N SER A 163 -8.84 -12.79 13.75
CA SER A 163 -7.59 -13.53 13.62
C SER A 163 -7.66 -14.64 12.56
N SER A 164 -8.82 -15.31 12.42
CA SER A 164 -9.00 -16.38 11.43
C SER A 164 -9.03 -15.81 10.01
N ASN A 165 -9.66 -14.65 9.83
CA ASN A 165 -9.67 -13.95 8.54
C ASN A 165 -8.27 -13.48 8.13
N ILE A 166 -7.44 -13.02 9.09
CA ILE A 166 -6.03 -12.65 8.81
C ILE A 166 -5.25 -13.87 8.32
N ALA A 167 -5.39 -15.02 8.98
CA ALA A 167 -4.72 -16.25 8.56
C ALA A 167 -5.10 -16.63 7.13
N THR A 168 -6.40 -16.62 6.81
CA THR A 168 -6.89 -16.90 5.46
C THR A 168 -6.38 -15.88 4.44
N PHE A 169 -6.28 -14.60 4.81
CA PHE A 169 -5.77 -13.56 3.92
C PHE A 169 -4.27 -13.73 3.64
N ILE A 170 -3.48 -14.17 4.62
CA ILE A 170 -2.07 -14.54 4.43
C ILE A 170 -1.95 -15.69 3.39
N GLU A 171 -2.80 -16.71 3.48
CA GLU A 171 -2.83 -17.81 2.51
C GLU A 171 -3.19 -17.31 1.10
N VAL A 172 -4.17 -16.41 0.98
CA VAL A 172 -4.55 -15.76 -0.28
C VAL A 172 -3.36 -15.01 -0.90
N MET A 173 -2.61 -14.24 -0.11
CA MET A 173 -1.43 -13.53 -0.61
C MET A 173 -0.33 -14.48 -1.09
N ASN A 174 -0.10 -15.60 -0.38
CA ASN A 174 0.87 -16.62 -0.82
C ASN A 174 0.44 -17.31 -2.12
N GLN A 175 -0.86 -17.59 -2.28
CA GLN A 175 -1.41 -18.11 -3.54
C GLN A 175 -1.26 -17.10 -4.68
N ALA A 176 -1.58 -15.82 -4.42
CA ALA A 176 -1.41 -14.73 -5.37
C ALA A 176 0.05 -14.63 -5.85
N LYS A 177 1.00 -14.66 -4.92
CA LYS A 177 2.43 -14.59 -5.23
C LYS A 177 2.86 -15.72 -6.17
N SER A 178 2.46 -16.95 -5.86
CA SER A 178 2.79 -18.12 -6.69
C SER A 178 2.18 -18.00 -8.09
N MET A 179 0.91 -17.57 -8.18
CA MET A 179 0.21 -17.41 -9.44
C MET A 179 0.80 -16.29 -10.29
N ILE A 180 1.13 -15.12 -9.70
CA ILE A 180 1.76 -14.01 -10.41
C ILE A 180 3.10 -14.47 -11.00
N ALA A 181 3.95 -15.11 -10.18
CA ALA A 181 5.24 -15.61 -10.63
C ALA A 181 5.15 -16.60 -11.81
N ASP A 182 4.09 -17.41 -11.86
CA ASP A 182 3.85 -18.33 -12.97
C ASP A 182 3.34 -17.63 -14.24
N LYS A 183 2.38 -16.70 -14.09
CA LYS A 183 1.70 -16.03 -15.21
C LYS A 183 2.51 -14.91 -15.86
N THR A 184 3.53 -14.37 -15.17
CA THR A 184 4.37 -13.27 -15.69
C THR A 184 5.67 -13.74 -16.35
N LYS A 185 5.92 -15.05 -16.37
CA LYS A 185 7.05 -15.66 -17.13
C LYS A 185 6.97 -15.40 -18.61
#